data_341d6bf270cf9750d12f8dc08c698d64
#
_entry.id   341d6bf270cf9750d12f8dc08c698d64
#
_cell.length_a   1.000
_cell.length_b   1.000
_cell.length_c   1.000
_cell.angle_alpha   90.00
_cell.angle_beta   90.00
_cell.angle_gamma   90.00
#
_symmetry.space_group_name_H-M   'P 1'
#
loop_
_entity.id
_entity.type
_entity.pdbx_description
1 polymer ?
#
loop_
_entity_poly.entity_id
_entity_poly.type
_entity_poly.pdbx_seq_one_letter_code
_entity_poly.pdbx_strand_id
1 'polypeptide(L)'
;MRKFRDLMEAKDTIVFAFGRFNPPTTGHEKLIQKVASVAGSNPYRIYPSFTQNPKKDPLPHSVKTAYMRKMFRKYAKNIIVDKDAKTAIMIAEKLYKEGYKNLIMVAGSDRVKEFSTLLNRYNDAPDKKGNQLFKFDTVNVVSAGERDPDSEGVEGMSASKMRAAASDRDVDSFLQGVPSGFADGKKLYRDVRKHMGIREDRDMGDMTDFETLRDAYLTGQIWNVGDVVEANGLVGEVVRKGTNYLSFMTEDGKVHKAWLHDIDAVSYTHLTLPTI
;
A
#
# COMPACT_ATOMS: atom_id res chain seq x y z
N MET A 1 19.82 -12.97 -44.22
CA MET A 1 19.64 -13.88 -43.07
C MET A 1 20.47 -13.36 -41.91
N ARG A 2 19.84 -12.59 -40.97
CA ARG A 2 20.48 -12.28 -39.70
C ARG A 2 20.61 -13.61 -38.93
N LYS A 3 21.85 -13.92 -38.58
CA LYS A 3 22.18 -15.22 -37.97
C LYS A 3 21.44 -15.39 -36.64
N PHE A 4 20.87 -16.55 -36.42
CA PHE A 4 20.26 -17.02 -35.15
C PHE A 4 21.12 -16.76 -33.90
N ARG A 5 22.40 -16.42 -34.10
CA ARG A 5 23.38 -16.02 -33.08
C ARG A 5 23.10 -14.67 -32.44
N ASP A 6 22.51 -13.70 -33.17
CA ASP A 6 22.20 -12.38 -32.65
C ASP A 6 20.95 -12.35 -31.74
N LEU A 7 20.17 -13.43 -31.76
CA LEU A 7 19.01 -13.64 -30.90
C LEU A 7 19.35 -14.27 -29.54
N MET A 8 20.58 -14.74 -29.36
CA MET A 8 21.07 -15.37 -28.13
C MET A 8 22.24 -14.64 -27.48
N GLU A 9 22.53 -13.40 -27.85
CA GLU A 9 23.37 -12.56 -26.98
C GLU A 9 22.56 -12.31 -25.69
N ALA A 10 22.87 -13.14 -24.70
CA ALA A 10 22.39 -12.90 -23.34
C ALA A 10 22.73 -11.45 -23.01
N LYS A 11 21.72 -10.63 -22.78
CA LYS A 11 21.94 -9.22 -22.43
C LYS A 11 22.68 -9.23 -21.09
N ASP A 12 23.97 -8.98 -21.12
CA ASP A 12 24.87 -9.01 -19.97
C ASP A 12 24.52 -7.93 -18.92
N THR A 13 23.61 -7.05 -19.23
CA THR A 13 23.19 -5.93 -18.37
C THR A 13 21.78 -6.13 -17.83
N ILE A 14 21.64 -5.98 -16.52
CA ILE A 14 20.33 -5.96 -15.84
C ILE A 14 20.13 -4.62 -15.12
N VAL A 15 18.92 -4.07 -15.24
CA VAL A 15 18.51 -2.87 -14.50
C VAL A 15 17.50 -3.28 -13.43
N PHE A 16 17.66 -2.76 -12.20
CA PHE A 16 16.70 -3.05 -11.14
C PHE A 16 16.41 -1.85 -10.26
N ALA A 17 15.28 -1.90 -9.58
CA ALA A 17 14.98 -1.05 -8.44
C ALA A 17 14.57 -1.90 -7.24
N PHE A 18 14.91 -1.41 -6.05
CA PHE A 18 14.54 -2.00 -4.78
C PHE A 18 13.98 -0.92 -3.85
N GLY A 19 12.81 -1.16 -3.27
CA GLY A 19 12.17 -0.15 -2.42
C GLY A 19 11.03 -0.69 -1.57
N ARG A 20 10.54 0.15 -0.66
CA ARG A 20 9.45 -0.22 0.26
C ARG A 20 8.09 -0.25 -0.43
N PHE A 21 7.79 0.73 -1.28
CA PHE A 21 6.50 0.85 -2.00
C PHE A 21 5.28 0.73 -1.07
N ASN A 22 5.28 1.40 0.07
CA ASN A 22 4.31 1.12 1.12
C ASN A 22 3.66 2.37 1.73
N PRO A 23 2.48 2.78 1.22
CA PRO A 23 1.79 2.22 0.06
C PRO A 23 2.48 2.59 -1.27
N PRO A 24 2.15 1.91 -2.39
CA PRO A 24 2.56 2.37 -3.72
C PRO A 24 1.92 3.72 -4.06
N THR A 25 2.65 4.58 -4.78
CA THR A 25 2.26 5.96 -5.09
C THR A 25 2.55 6.31 -6.55
N THR A 26 2.00 7.41 -7.05
CA THR A 26 2.36 8.00 -8.35
C THR A 26 3.86 8.28 -8.48
N GLY A 27 4.54 8.70 -7.39
CA GLY A 27 5.99 8.87 -7.37
C GLY A 27 6.76 7.57 -7.58
N HIS A 28 6.20 6.44 -7.14
CA HIS A 28 6.78 5.12 -7.43
C HIS A 28 6.59 4.72 -8.89
N GLU A 29 5.51 5.15 -9.54
CA GLU A 29 5.34 4.95 -10.98
C GLU A 29 6.44 5.66 -11.78
N LYS A 30 6.78 6.91 -11.44
CA LYS A 30 7.89 7.65 -12.05
C LYS A 30 9.23 6.90 -11.90
N LEU A 31 9.48 6.33 -10.70
CA LEU A 31 10.67 5.48 -10.48
C LEU A 31 10.67 4.28 -11.44
N ILE A 32 9.56 3.57 -11.55
CA ILE A 32 9.43 2.38 -12.42
C ILE A 32 9.58 2.75 -13.89
N GLN A 33 9.01 3.87 -14.32
CA GLN A 33 9.19 4.43 -15.65
C GLN A 33 10.67 4.73 -15.95
N LYS A 34 11.37 5.31 -14.97
CA LYS A 34 12.81 5.57 -15.11
C LYS A 34 13.61 4.28 -15.23
N VAL A 35 13.27 3.25 -14.45
CA VAL A 35 13.90 1.91 -14.57
C VAL A 35 13.73 1.37 -15.98
N ALA A 36 12.52 1.39 -16.53
CA ALA A 36 12.25 0.92 -17.88
C ALA A 36 12.98 1.76 -18.94
N SER A 37 13.05 3.07 -18.76
CA SER A 37 13.79 3.98 -19.66
C SER A 37 15.30 3.73 -19.65
N VAL A 38 15.90 3.57 -18.45
CA VAL A 38 17.33 3.25 -18.29
C VAL A 38 17.66 1.87 -18.86
N ALA A 39 16.75 0.92 -18.72
CA ALA A 39 16.93 -0.42 -19.26
C ALA A 39 16.96 -0.43 -20.79
N GLY A 40 16.14 0.41 -21.45
CA GLY A 40 16.00 0.36 -22.90
C GLY A 40 15.59 -1.01 -23.39
N SER A 41 16.48 -1.71 -24.06
CA SER A 41 16.24 -3.09 -24.53
C SER A 41 16.76 -4.16 -23.55
N ASN A 42 17.43 -3.78 -22.45
CA ASN A 42 17.92 -4.73 -21.46
C ASN A 42 16.80 -5.20 -20.54
N PRO A 43 16.92 -6.39 -19.91
CA PRO A 43 15.99 -6.83 -18.89
C PRO A 43 16.00 -5.89 -17.69
N TYR A 44 14.82 -5.75 -17.03
CA TYR A 44 14.73 -5.00 -15.79
C TYR A 44 13.75 -5.64 -14.81
N ARG A 45 13.96 -5.37 -13.53
CA ARG A 45 13.16 -5.93 -12.44
C ARG A 45 12.92 -4.92 -11.33
N ILE A 46 11.73 -4.97 -10.73
CA ILE A 46 11.35 -4.16 -9.58
C ILE A 46 11.14 -5.09 -8.39
N TYR A 47 11.88 -4.85 -7.32
CA TYR A 47 11.83 -5.67 -6.11
C TYR A 47 11.20 -4.88 -4.95
N PRO A 48 9.94 -5.15 -4.59
CA PRO A 48 9.35 -4.62 -3.35
C PRO A 48 9.98 -5.27 -2.12
N SER A 49 10.36 -4.49 -1.12
CA SER A 49 10.93 -5.02 0.12
C SER A 49 9.93 -5.88 0.89
N PHE A 50 10.43 -6.81 1.71
CA PHE A 50 9.61 -7.62 2.62
C PHE A 50 9.41 -6.97 4.00
N THR A 51 9.97 -5.78 4.22
CA THR A 51 9.78 -5.07 5.49
C THR A 51 8.29 -4.81 5.73
N GLN A 52 7.85 -5.07 6.95
CA GLN A 52 6.53 -4.75 7.44
C GLN A 52 6.61 -4.11 8.81
N ASN A 53 5.99 -2.96 8.96
CA ASN A 53 5.90 -2.23 10.22
C ASN A 53 4.65 -1.36 10.19
N PRO A 54 3.76 -1.40 11.20
CA PRO A 54 2.50 -0.67 11.19
C PRO A 54 2.63 0.83 10.90
N LYS A 55 3.71 1.47 11.38
CA LYS A 55 3.91 2.92 11.20
C LYS A 55 4.56 3.29 9.87
N LYS A 56 5.55 2.52 9.40
CA LYS A 56 6.39 2.89 8.24
C LYS A 56 6.11 2.06 6.99
N ASP A 57 5.72 0.81 7.15
CA ASP A 57 5.50 -0.16 6.07
C ASP A 57 4.28 -1.03 6.38
N PRO A 58 3.05 -0.45 6.49
CA PRO A 58 1.88 -1.14 7.02
C PRO A 58 1.45 -2.35 6.18
N LEU A 59 1.44 -2.21 4.85
CA LEU A 59 0.93 -3.27 3.98
C LEU A 59 1.86 -4.49 3.96
N PRO A 60 1.32 -5.70 4.13
CA PRO A 60 2.04 -6.94 3.88
C PRO A 60 2.58 -6.99 2.44
N HIS A 61 3.68 -7.72 2.24
CA HIS A 61 4.33 -7.82 0.93
C HIS A 61 3.38 -8.28 -0.20
N SER A 62 2.54 -9.28 0.05
CA SER A 62 1.56 -9.80 -0.93
C SER A 62 0.53 -8.73 -1.31
N VAL A 63 0.01 -8.00 -0.33
CA VAL A 63 -1.01 -6.95 -0.53
C VAL A 63 -0.43 -5.80 -1.34
N LYS A 64 0.73 -5.25 -0.92
CA LYS A 64 1.34 -4.13 -1.65
C LYS A 64 1.74 -4.51 -3.07
N THR A 65 2.25 -5.73 -3.28
CA THR A 65 2.63 -6.22 -4.61
C THR A 65 1.41 -6.37 -5.53
N ALA A 66 0.28 -6.83 -4.99
CA ALA A 66 -0.98 -6.90 -5.73
C ALA A 66 -1.44 -5.50 -6.17
N TYR A 67 -1.39 -4.51 -5.26
CA TYR A 67 -1.69 -3.12 -5.61
C TYR A 67 -0.71 -2.56 -6.64
N MET A 68 0.59 -2.76 -6.48
CA MET A 68 1.58 -2.32 -7.47
C MET A 68 1.28 -2.86 -8.87
N ARG A 69 0.97 -4.15 -9.00
CA ARG A 69 0.64 -4.78 -10.29
C ARG A 69 -0.65 -4.25 -10.90
N LYS A 70 -1.64 -3.91 -10.08
CA LYS A 70 -2.89 -3.29 -10.54
C LYS A 70 -2.69 -1.84 -10.96
N MET A 71 -1.93 -1.06 -10.19
CA MET A 71 -1.64 0.35 -10.47
C MET A 71 -0.74 0.51 -11.70
N PHE A 72 0.32 -0.30 -11.78
CA PHE A 72 1.37 -0.18 -12.78
C PHE A 72 1.29 -1.33 -13.79
N ARG A 73 0.12 -1.51 -14.41
CA ARG A 73 -0.21 -2.65 -15.29
C ARG A 73 0.83 -2.89 -16.38
N LYS A 74 1.35 -1.81 -16.99
CA LYS A 74 2.40 -1.86 -18.02
C LYS A 74 3.65 -2.59 -17.55
N TYR A 75 3.96 -2.50 -16.24
CA TYR A 75 5.18 -3.01 -15.62
C TYR A 75 4.93 -4.25 -14.75
N ALA A 76 3.70 -4.76 -14.71
CA ALA A 76 3.28 -5.80 -13.76
C ALA A 76 4.14 -7.07 -13.82
N LYS A 77 4.61 -7.46 -15.01
CA LYS A 77 5.47 -8.64 -15.23
C LYS A 77 6.88 -8.46 -14.66
N ASN A 78 7.33 -7.21 -14.52
CA ASN A 78 8.66 -6.87 -14.01
C ASN A 78 8.67 -6.63 -12.50
N ILE A 79 7.52 -6.65 -11.83
CA ILE A 79 7.39 -6.58 -10.37
C ILE A 79 7.57 -7.99 -9.83
N ILE A 80 8.73 -8.23 -9.23
CA ILE A 80 9.18 -9.55 -8.81
C ILE A 80 8.77 -9.83 -7.37
N VAL A 81 8.23 -11.02 -7.14
CA VAL A 81 7.98 -11.58 -5.80
C VAL A 81 9.03 -12.65 -5.55
N ASP A 82 9.99 -12.35 -4.71
CA ASP A 82 11.09 -13.26 -4.42
C ASP A 82 11.47 -13.16 -2.94
N LYS A 83 11.18 -14.19 -2.18
CA LYS A 83 11.40 -14.24 -0.74
C LYS A 83 12.88 -14.19 -0.35
N ASP A 84 13.77 -14.52 -1.26
CA ASP A 84 15.22 -14.53 -1.05
C ASP A 84 15.87 -13.19 -1.40
N ALA A 85 15.15 -12.31 -2.10
CA ALA A 85 15.59 -10.98 -2.50
C ALA A 85 15.21 -9.90 -1.47
N LYS A 86 15.70 -10.04 -0.23
CA LYS A 86 15.30 -9.15 0.90
C LYS A 86 16.09 -7.85 0.98
N THR A 87 17.27 -7.79 0.39
CA THR A 87 18.16 -6.61 0.42
C THR A 87 18.76 -6.38 -0.96
N ALA A 88 19.26 -5.16 -1.22
CA ALA A 88 19.93 -4.84 -2.47
C ALA A 88 21.13 -5.76 -2.75
N ILE A 89 21.87 -6.17 -1.71
CA ILE A 89 23.00 -7.10 -1.82
C ILE A 89 22.53 -8.50 -2.25
N MET A 90 21.48 -9.04 -1.62
CA MET A 90 20.94 -10.36 -2.00
C MET A 90 20.36 -10.36 -3.42
N ILE A 91 19.78 -9.24 -3.85
CA ILE A 91 19.32 -9.06 -5.23
C ILE A 91 20.53 -9.08 -6.19
N ALA A 92 21.57 -8.30 -5.89
CA ALA A 92 22.78 -8.25 -6.70
C ALA A 92 23.44 -9.64 -6.81
N GLU A 93 23.60 -10.35 -5.68
CA GLU A 93 24.14 -11.71 -5.65
C GLU A 93 23.33 -12.67 -6.55
N LYS A 94 21.99 -12.61 -6.46
CA LYS A 94 21.12 -13.43 -7.29
C LYS A 94 21.25 -13.11 -8.77
N LEU A 95 21.26 -11.83 -9.12
CA LEU A 95 21.40 -11.38 -10.50
C LEU A 95 22.77 -11.78 -11.08
N TYR A 96 23.84 -11.72 -10.27
CA TYR A 96 25.15 -12.22 -10.66
C TYR A 96 25.15 -13.73 -10.92
N LYS A 97 24.53 -14.52 -10.04
CA LYS A 97 24.38 -15.97 -10.24
C LYS A 97 23.54 -16.35 -11.47
N GLU A 98 22.65 -15.46 -11.91
CA GLU A 98 21.90 -15.60 -13.17
C GLU A 98 22.74 -15.29 -14.43
N GLY A 99 24.00 -14.83 -14.27
CA GLY A 99 24.95 -14.63 -15.36
C GLY A 99 25.06 -13.20 -15.87
N TYR A 100 24.40 -12.22 -15.22
CA TYR A 100 24.58 -10.81 -15.59
C TYR A 100 25.97 -10.32 -15.19
N LYS A 101 26.59 -9.53 -16.07
CA LYS A 101 27.92 -8.95 -15.87
C LYS A 101 27.88 -7.47 -15.49
N ASN A 102 26.83 -6.78 -15.88
CA ASN A 102 26.67 -5.34 -15.63
C ASN A 102 25.39 -5.09 -14.83
N LEU A 103 25.53 -4.38 -13.71
CA LEU A 103 24.45 -4.07 -12.79
C LEU A 103 24.13 -2.59 -12.78
N ILE A 104 22.88 -2.22 -13.02
CA ILE A 104 22.40 -0.85 -12.89
C ILE A 104 21.23 -0.84 -11.89
N MET A 105 21.38 -0.08 -10.82
CA MET A 105 20.29 0.18 -9.89
C MET A 105 19.71 1.57 -10.12
N VAL A 106 18.38 1.68 -10.15
CA VAL A 106 17.70 2.98 -10.14
C VAL A 106 17.11 3.21 -8.75
N ALA A 107 17.46 4.33 -8.14
CA ALA A 107 17.04 4.70 -6.79
C ALA A 107 16.56 6.16 -6.74
N GLY A 108 15.84 6.54 -5.67
CA GLY A 108 15.57 7.96 -5.40
C GLY A 108 16.87 8.75 -5.22
N SER A 109 16.87 10.03 -5.58
CA SER A 109 18.06 10.89 -5.53
C SER A 109 18.75 10.87 -4.17
N ASP A 110 17.95 10.85 -3.08
CA ASP A 110 18.37 10.79 -1.67
C ASP A 110 19.15 9.51 -1.31
N ARG A 111 18.98 8.42 -2.08
CA ARG A 111 19.55 7.11 -1.80
C ARG A 111 20.66 6.66 -2.74
N VAL A 112 20.91 7.42 -3.81
CA VAL A 112 21.92 7.07 -4.84
C VAL A 112 23.30 6.86 -4.22
N LYS A 113 23.76 7.81 -3.41
CA LYS A 113 25.09 7.75 -2.79
C LYS A 113 25.22 6.54 -1.85
N GLU A 114 24.19 6.28 -1.04
CA GLU A 114 24.16 5.14 -0.12
C GLU A 114 24.26 3.81 -0.87
N PHE A 115 23.38 3.59 -1.87
CA PHE A 115 23.39 2.34 -2.63
C PHE A 115 24.64 2.20 -3.52
N SER A 116 25.15 3.28 -4.07
CA SER A 116 26.41 3.24 -4.82
C SER A 116 27.57 2.80 -3.93
N THR A 117 27.72 3.39 -2.76
CA THR A 117 28.76 3.00 -1.80
C THR A 117 28.57 1.54 -1.36
N LEU A 118 27.32 1.15 -1.06
CA LEU A 118 27.01 -0.20 -0.59
C LEU A 118 27.33 -1.26 -1.65
N LEU A 119 26.80 -1.11 -2.87
CA LEU A 119 26.99 -2.11 -3.92
C LEU A 119 28.45 -2.21 -4.39
N ASN A 120 29.14 -1.08 -4.54
CA ASN A 120 30.56 -1.09 -4.93
C ASN A 120 31.44 -1.69 -3.83
N ARG A 121 31.13 -1.46 -2.55
CA ARG A 121 31.87 -2.05 -1.44
C ARG A 121 31.84 -3.58 -1.44
N TYR A 122 30.72 -4.19 -1.84
CA TYR A 122 30.55 -5.63 -1.89
C TYR A 122 30.86 -6.24 -3.25
N ASN A 123 31.13 -5.42 -4.27
CA ASN A 123 31.57 -5.92 -5.57
C ASN A 123 33.02 -6.40 -5.48
N ASP A 124 33.26 -7.65 -5.84
CA ASP A 124 34.56 -8.33 -5.73
C ASP A 124 35.11 -8.44 -4.27
N ALA A 125 34.25 -8.26 -3.28
CA ALA A 125 34.64 -8.40 -1.87
C ALA A 125 34.14 -9.73 -1.29
N PRO A 126 34.96 -10.44 -0.50
CA PRO A 126 34.51 -11.64 0.18
C PRO A 126 33.54 -11.33 1.31
N ASP A 127 32.62 -12.24 1.57
CA ASP A 127 31.82 -12.25 2.78
C ASP A 127 32.66 -12.59 4.04
N LYS A 128 32.03 -12.60 5.21
CA LYS A 128 32.70 -12.97 6.48
C LYS A 128 33.26 -14.42 6.48
N LYS A 129 32.83 -15.25 5.54
CA LYS A 129 33.28 -16.65 5.39
C LYS A 129 34.30 -16.79 4.26
N GLY A 130 34.69 -15.71 3.59
CA GLY A 130 35.64 -15.70 2.49
C GLY A 130 35.00 -16.02 1.13
N ASN A 131 33.66 -16.13 1.01
CA ASN A 131 33.02 -16.39 -0.26
C ASN A 131 32.77 -15.06 -1.00
N GLN A 132 33.06 -15.04 -2.30
CA GLN A 132 32.73 -13.92 -3.17
C GLN A 132 31.21 -13.89 -3.42
N LEU A 133 30.54 -12.80 -3.06
CA LEU A 133 29.09 -12.66 -3.23
C LEU A 133 28.74 -12.40 -4.71
N PHE A 134 29.43 -11.42 -5.32
CA PHE A 134 29.29 -11.08 -6.73
C PHE A 134 30.51 -10.29 -7.20
N LYS A 135 30.73 -10.34 -8.52
CA LYS A 135 31.78 -9.60 -9.21
C LYS A 135 31.25 -9.15 -10.57
N PHE A 136 30.57 -8.02 -10.58
CA PHE A 136 30.14 -7.39 -11.82
C PHE A 136 31.28 -6.62 -12.45
N ASP A 137 31.32 -6.57 -13.79
CA ASP A 137 32.25 -5.74 -14.53
C ASP A 137 31.98 -4.25 -14.28
N THR A 138 30.67 -3.91 -14.18
CA THR A 138 30.22 -2.55 -13.83
C THR A 138 29.08 -2.56 -12.83
N VAL A 139 29.13 -1.64 -11.85
CA VAL A 139 28.06 -1.39 -10.91
C VAL A 139 27.73 0.10 -10.90
N ASN A 140 26.55 0.45 -11.39
CA ASN A 140 26.10 1.82 -11.47
C ASN A 140 24.80 2.03 -10.70
N VAL A 141 24.69 3.16 -10.00
CA VAL A 141 23.43 3.59 -9.36
C VAL A 141 22.99 4.91 -9.95
N VAL A 142 21.79 4.94 -10.53
CA VAL A 142 21.24 6.06 -11.27
C VAL A 142 20.08 6.66 -10.50
N SER A 143 20.00 8.00 -10.48
CA SER A 143 18.87 8.70 -9.87
C SER A 143 17.60 8.55 -10.73
N ALA A 144 16.47 8.31 -10.06
CA ALA A 144 15.15 8.38 -10.67
C ALA A 144 14.66 9.82 -10.94
N GLY A 145 15.44 10.80 -10.58
CA GLY A 145 15.11 12.22 -10.57
C GLY A 145 14.96 12.76 -9.15
N GLU A 146 14.98 14.06 -9.04
CA GLU A 146 14.73 14.72 -7.76
C GLU A 146 13.26 14.56 -7.38
N ARG A 147 13.04 14.34 -6.11
CA ARG A 147 11.73 14.42 -5.51
C ARG A 147 11.65 15.81 -4.91
N ASP A 148 10.75 16.64 -5.41
CA ASP A 148 10.43 17.90 -4.74
C ASP A 148 9.45 17.58 -3.59
N PRO A 149 9.92 17.56 -2.32
CA PRO A 149 9.06 17.28 -1.19
C PRO A 149 8.06 18.42 -0.91
N ASP A 150 8.34 19.61 -1.45
CA ASP A 150 7.55 20.81 -1.25
C ASP A 150 6.54 21.05 -2.39
N SER A 151 6.59 20.25 -3.47
CA SER A 151 5.62 20.34 -4.54
C SER A 151 4.21 20.02 -4.01
N GLU A 152 3.26 20.92 -4.28
CA GLU A 152 1.86 20.71 -3.98
C GLU A 152 1.22 19.71 -4.97
N GLY A 153 0.26 18.92 -4.50
CA GLY A 153 -0.52 18.00 -5.33
C GLY A 153 0.15 16.65 -5.61
N VAL A 154 -0.20 16.06 -6.76
CA VAL A 154 0.15 14.66 -7.13
C VAL A 154 1.65 14.40 -7.18
N GLU A 155 2.46 15.39 -7.55
CA GLU A 155 3.90 15.24 -7.67
C GLU A 155 4.62 15.17 -6.31
N GLY A 156 4.10 15.86 -5.30
CA GLY A 156 4.64 15.88 -3.94
C GLY A 156 4.13 14.75 -3.02
N MET A 157 3.17 13.93 -3.49
CA MET A 157 2.56 12.91 -2.63
C MET A 157 3.48 11.71 -2.44
N SER A 158 4.09 11.64 -1.27
CA SER A 158 4.94 10.53 -0.85
C SER A 158 4.15 9.45 -0.10
N ALA A 159 4.71 8.22 0.00
CA ALA A 159 4.13 7.17 0.83
C ALA A 159 3.98 7.60 2.30
N SER A 160 4.85 8.48 2.81
CA SER A 160 4.75 9.04 4.15
C SER A 160 3.56 9.99 4.28
N LYS A 161 3.37 10.90 3.31
CA LYS A 161 2.19 11.79 3.27
C LYS A 161 0.90 10.99 3.15
N MET A 162 0.87 9.93 2.31
CA MET A 162 -0.30 9.04 2.23
C MET A 162 -0.61 8.35 3.56
N ARG A 163 0.41 7.86 4.28
CA ARG A 163 0.17 7.27 5.60
C ARG A 163 -0.30 8.30 6.63
N ALA A 164 0.21 9.52 6.59
CA ALA A 164 -0.29 10.62 7.42
C ALA A 164 -1.78 10.90 7.10
N ALA A 165 -2.12 11.12 5.85
CA ALA A 165 -3.52 11.29 5.42
C ALA A 165 -4.42 10.11 5.86
N ALA A 166 -3.91 8.87 5.78
CA ALA A 166 -4.63 7.71 6.29
C ALA A 166 -4.82 7.75 7.82
N SER A 167 -3.84 8.23 8.59
CA SER A 167 -3.97 8.46 10.03
C SER A 167 -5.01 9.51 10.35
N ASP A 168 -4.98 10.61 9.60
CA ASP A 168 -5.79 11.81 9.83
C ASP A 168 -7.20 11.71 9.25
N ARG A 169 -7.55 10.52 8.70
CA ARG A 169 -8.83 10.25 8.03
C ARG A 169 -9.10 11.11 6.80
N ASP A 170 -8.07 11.66 6.20
CA ASP A 170 -8.15 12.47 4.99
C ASP A 170 -8.05 11.58 3.75
N VAL A 171 -9.23 11.10 3.31
CA VAL A 171 -9.35 10.23 2.12
C VAL A 171 -8.93 10.97 0.86
N ASP A 172 -9.28 12.23 0.74
CA ASP A 172 -9.07 13.01 -0.49
C ASP A 172 -7.57 13.26 -0.71
N SER A 173 -6.86 13.69 0.33
CA SER A 173 -5.40 13.80 0.29
C SER A 173 -4.72 12.44 0.03
N PHE A 174 -5.23 11.35 0.61
CA PHE A 174 -4.71 10.02 0.33
C PHE A 174 -4.85 9.65 -1.16
N LEU A 175 -6.02 9.91 -1.75
CA LEU A 175 -6.31 9.57 -3.14
C LEU A 175 -5.47 10.37 -4.15
N GLN A 176 -4.95 11.54 -3.79
CA GLN A 176 -3.98 12.27 -4.63
C GLN A 176 -2.68 11.48 -4.88
N GLY A 177 -2.35 10.56 -3.98
CA GLY A 177 -1.15 9.72 -4.10
C GLY A 177 -1.29 8.54 -5.03
N VAL A 178 -2.48 8.23 -5.54
CA VAL A 178 -2.72 7.13 -6.46
C VAL A 178 -2.95 7.65 -7.89
N PRO A 179 -2.65 6.84 -8.92
CA PRO A 179 -2.91 7.23 -10.31
C PRO A 179 -4.38 7.57 -10.54
N SER A 180 -4.61 8.61 -11.35
CA SER A 180 -5.96 8.99 -11.79
C SER A 180 -6.68 7.78 -12.40
N GLY A 181 -7.94 7.56 -11.99
CA GLY A 181 -8.74 6.43 -12.46
C GLY A 181 -8.41 5.06 -11.84
N PHE A 182 -7.58 5.01 -10.80
CA PHE A 182 -7.35 3.77 -10.08
C PHE A 182 -8.57 3.39 -9.21
N ALA A 183 -9.38 2.44 -9.67
CA ALA A 183 -10.65 2.08 -9.05
C ALA A 183 -10.52 1.59 -7.59
N ASP A 184 -9.40 0.91 -7.27
CA ASP A 184 -9.16 0.37 -5.92
C ASP A 184 -8.57 1.40 -4.93
N GLY A 185 -8.57 2.71 -5.23
CA GLY A 185 -7.95 3.76 -4.37
C GLY A 185 -8.52 3.79 -2.94
N LYS A 186 -9.84 3.81 -2.80
CA LYS A 186 -10.52 3.76 -1.49
C LYS A 186 -10.25 2.43 -0.76
N LYS A 187 -10.17 1.32 -1.48
CA LYS A 187 -9.81 0.03 -0.91
C LYS A 187 -8.38 0.04 -0.38
N LEU A 188 -7.44 0.59 -1.15
CA LEU A 188 -6.05 0.77 -0.70
C LEU A 188 -5.98 1.62 0.57
N TYR A 189 -6.75 2.70 0.65
CA TYR A 189 -6.85 3.54 1.85
C TYR A 189 -7.28 2.72 3.08
N ARG A 190 -8.37 1.95 2.97
CA ARG A 190 -8.84 1.09 4.06
C ARG A 190 -7.81 0.03 4.46
N ASP A 191 -7.19 -0.64 3.49
CA ASP A 191 -6.16 -1.63 3.77
C ASP A 191 -4.93 -1.01 4.47
N VAL A 192 -4.52 0.20 4.09
CA VAL A 192 -3.44 0.92 4.78
C VAL A 192 -3.81 1.19 6.23
N ARG A 193 -4.99 1.77 6.50
CA ARG A 193 -5.48 2.04 7.87
C ARG A 193 -5.56 0.77 8.72
N LYS A 194 -6.16 -0.28 8.17
CA LYS A 194 -6.25 -1.60 8.81
C LYS A 194 -4.88 -2.11 9.26
N HIS A 195 -3.90 -2.07 8.37
CA HIS A 195 -2.55 -2.56 8.66
C HIS A 195 -1.70 -1.58 9.49
N MET A 196 -2.09 -0.32 9.60
CA MET A 196 -1.56 0.62 10.58
C MET A 196 -2.08 0.35 12.00
N GLY A 197 -3.07 -0.54 12.15
CA GLY A 197 -3.74 -0.79 13.43
C GLY A 197 -4.70 0.32 13.82
N ILE A 198 -5.04 1.20 12.89
CA ILE A 198 -6.04 2.23 13.11
C ILE A 198 -7.39 1.53 13.03
N ARG A 199 -8.08 1.47 14.17
CA ARG A 199 -9.46 1.00 14.19
C ARG A 199 -10.28 1.94 13.31
N GLU A 200 -10.97 1.38 12.35
CA GLU A 200 -12.03 2.12 11.69
C GLU A 200 -13.09 2.34 12.78
N ASP A 201 -13.21 3.58 13.26
CA ASP A 201 -14.50 4.02 13.77
C ASP A 201 -15.41 3.87 12.56
N ARG A 202 -16.38 3.02 12.68
CA ARG A 202 -17.20 2.61 11.55
C ARG A 202 -17.89 3.84 11.01
N ASP A 203 -17.38 4.33 9.89
CA ASP A 203 -18.03 5.37 9.14
C ASP A 203 -19.29 4.75 8.52
N MET A 204 -20.40 4.92 9.21
CA MET A 204 -21.72 4.44 8.78
C MET A 204 -22.10 4.98 7.39
N GLY A 205 -21.38 6.00 6.89
CA GLY A 205 -21.63 6.62 5.58
C GLY A 205 -21.28 5.75 4.36
N ASP A 206 -20.52 4.66 4.52
CA ASP A 206 -20.14 3.77 3.40
C ASP A 206 -20.98 2.47 3.33
N MET A 207 -22.00 2.33 4.20
CA MET A 207 -22.96 1.21 4.17
C MET A 207 -24.15 1.54 3.25
N THR A 208 -23.87 1.79 1.99
CA THR A 208 -24.92 2.07 0.99
C THR A 208 -25.64 0.81 0.50
N ASP A 209 -25.10 -0.36 0.81
CA ASP A 209 -25.71 -1.65 0.45
C ASP A 209 -26.35 -2.30 1.68
N PHE A 210 -27.63 -2.63 1.56
CA PHE A 210 -28.43 -3.27 2.62
C PHE A 210 -27.81 -4.60 3.09
N GLU A 211 -27.17 -5.38 2.23
CA GLU A 211 -26.52 -6.63 2.59
C GLU A 211 -25.33 -6.39 3.52
N THR A 212 -24.49 -5.43 3.21
CA THR A 212 -23.34 -5.02 4.06
C THR A 212 -23.79 -4.51 5.43
N LEU A 213 -24.86 -3.70 5.45
CA LEU A 213 -25.48 -3.19 6.67
C LEU A 213 -26.02 -4.35 7.53
N ARG A 214 -26.73 -5.27 6.92
CA ARG A 214 -27.29 -6.44 7.56
C ARG A 214 -26.23 -7.38 8.12
N ASP A 215 -25.17 -7.64 7.39
CA ASP A 215 -24.06 -8.49 7.86
C ASP A 215 -23.34 -7.84 9.05
N ALA A 216 -23.10 -6.55 9.03
CA ALA A 216 -22.55 -5.82 10.17
C ALA A 216 -23.46 -5.87 11.40
N TYR A 217 -24.77 -5.79 11.21
CA TYR A 217 -25.75 -5.90 12.26
C TYR A 217 -25.80 -7.32 12.87
N LEU A 218 -25.85 -8.37 12.03
CA LEU A 218 -25.92 -9.75 12.48
C LEU A 218 -24.64 -10.21 13.19
N THR A 219 -23.49 -9.71 12.76
CA THR A 219 -22.19 -10.00 13.40
C THR A 219 -21.92 -9.18 14.67
N GLY A 220 -22.90 -8.39 15.12
CA GLY A 220 -22.77 -7.55 16.31
C GLY A 220 -21.80 -6.38 16.12
N GLN A 221 -21.59 -6.01 14.91
CA GLN A 221 -20.72 -4.89 14.60
C GLN A 221 -21.39 -3.54 14.78
N ILE A 222 -22.68 -3.42 14.64
CA ILE A 222 -23.47 -2.20 14.79
C ILE A 222 -24.77 -2.51 15.56
N TRP A 223 -25.31 -1.47 16.19
CA TRP A 223 -26.62 -1.47 16.85
C TRP A 223 -26.82 -2.64 17.82
N ASN A 224 -25.95 -2.74 18.80
CA ASN A 224 -26.08 -3.72 19.87
C ASN A 224 -27.10 -3.27 20.91
N VAL A 225 -27.59 -4.18 21.71
CA VAL A 225 -28.41 -3.84 22.87
C VAL A 225 -27.63 -2.89 23.77
N GLY A 226 -28.25 -1.77 24.14
CA GLY A 226 -27.62 -0.67 24.87
C GLY A 226 -27.10 0.47 24.00
N ASP A 227 -26.99 0.28 22.67
CA ASP A 227 -26.64 1.39 21.77
C ASP A 227 -27.83 2.32 21.60
N VAL A 228 -27.55 3.63 21.44
CA VAL A 228 -28.59 4.63 21.12
C VAL A 228 -28.72 4.74 19.63
N VAL A 229 -29.93 4.74 19.12
CA VAL A 229 -30.25 4.84 17.68
C VAL A 229 -31.29 5.93 17.43
N GLU A 230 -31.29 6.46 16.22
CA GLU A 230 -32.35 7.31 15.70
C GLU A 230 -33.05 6.58 14.55
N ALA A 231 -34.38 6.50 14.61
CA ALA A 231 -35.16 5.93 13.53
C ALA A 231 -36.52 6.64 13.45
N ASN A 232 -36.91 7.04 12.24
CA ASN A 232 -38.17 7.78 11.98
C ASN A 232 -38.33 9.03 12.86
N GLY A 233 -37.21 9.73 13.15
CA GLY A 233 -37.20 10.94 13.97
C GLY A 233 -37.39 10.70 15.48
N LEU A 234 -37.27 9.44 15.95
CA LEU A 234 -37.29 9.06 17.35
C LEU A 234 -35.91 8.56 17.76
N VAL A 235 -35.43 9.01 18.92
CA VAL A 235 -34.15 8.58 19.50
C VAL A 235 -34.43 7.68 20.69
N GLY A 236 -33.69 6.58 20.81
CA GLY A 236 -33.83 5.66 21.95
C GLY A 236 -32.77 4.59 22.03
N GLU A 237 -32.73 3.88 23.14
CA GLU A 237 -31.76 2.81 23.41
C GLU A 237 -32.26 1.46 22.85
N VAL A 238 -31.40 0.73 22.15
CA VAL A 238 -31.70 -0.60 21.61
C VAL A 238 -31.93 -1.59 22.76
N VAL A 239 -33.13 -2.12 22.86
CA VAL A 239 -33.51 -3.11 23.89
C VAL A 239 -33.61 -4.53 23.36
N ARG A 240 -33.75 -4.71 22.04
CA ARG A 240 -33.83 -6.04 21.41
C ARG A 240 -33.38 -6.01 19.96
N LYS A 241 -32.69 -7.06 19.56
CA LYS A 241 -32.28 -7.29 18.15
C LYS A 241 -33.13 -8.40 17.53
N GLY A 242 -33.66 -8.17 16.34
CA GLY A 242 -34.25 -9.16 15.45
C GLY A 242 -33.33 -9.45 14.26
N THR A 243 -33.81 -10.23 13.29
CA THR A 243 -32.99 -10.60 12.12
C THR A 243 -32.76 -9.43 11.14
N ASN A 244 -33.78 -8.60 10.90
CA ASN A 244 -33.75 -7.45 9.98
C ASN A 244 -34.34 -6.18 10.61
N TYR A 245 -34.53 -6.17 11.92
CA TYR A 245 -35.08 -5.06 12.67
C TYR A 245 -34.50 -5.04 14.09
N LEU A 246 -34.62 -3.90 14.75
CA LEU A 246 -34.38 -3.78 16.18
C LEU A 246 -35.58 -3.13 16.89
N SER A 247 -35.64 -3.29 18.21
CA SER A 247 -36.54 -2.54 19.04
C SER A 247 -35.73 -1.61 19.94
N PHE A 248 -36.13 -0.37 20.04
CA PHE A 248 -35.49 0.64 20.86
C PHE A 248 -36.52 1.33 21.77
N MET A 249 -36.09 1.74 22.94
CA MET A 249 -36.92 2.40 23.94
C MET A 249 -36.58 3.87 24.01
N THR A 250 -37.59 4.70 23.83
CA THR A 250 -37.48 6.17 23.94
C THR A 250 -37.50 6.61 25.40
N GLU A 251 -37.12 7.84 25.71
CA GLU A 251 -37.07 8.40 27.07
C GLU A 251 -38.41 8.33 27.80
N ASP A 252 -39.54 8.36 27.08
CA ASP A 252 -40.90 8.21 27.64
C ASP A 252 -41.26 6.72 27.99
N GLY A 253 -40.30 5.80 27.85
CA GLY A 253 -40.45 4.40 28.18
C GLY A 253 -41.22 3.58 27.13
N LYS A 254 -41.53 4.14 25.97
CA LYS A 254 -42.19 3.39 24.90
C LYS A 254 -41.19 2.63 24.05
N VAL A 255 -41.57 1.39 23.70
CA VAL A 255 -40.73 0.56 22.80
C VAL A 255 -41.24 0.66 21.38
N HIS A 256 -40.35 1.06 20.50
CA HIS A 256 -40.56 1.21 19.07
C HIS A 256 -39.81 0.12 18.31
N LYS A 257 -40.32 -0.25 17.14
CA LYS A 257 -39.66 -1.16 16.20
C LYS A 257 -39.22 -0.40 14.97
N ALA A 258 -37.95 -0.56 14.56
CA ALA A 258 -37.43 -0.02 13.33
C ALA A 258 -36.80 -1.13 12.47
N TRP A 259 -36.98 -1.05 11.16
CA TRP A 259 -36.25 -1.89 10.22
C TRP A 259 -34.86 -1.33 10.04
N LEU A 260 -33.89 -2.18 9.69
CA LEU A 260 -32.48 -1.74 9.56
C LEU A 260 -32.26 -0.60 8.55
N HIS A 261 -33.09 -0.51 7.52
CA HIS A 261 -33.03 0.55 6.52
C HIS A 261 -33.69 1.88 6.96
N ASP A 262 -34.43 1.87 8.06
CA ASP A 262 -35.10 3.05 8.63
C ASP A 262 -34.27 3.69 9.76
N ILE A 263 -33.09 3.13 10.05
CA ILE A 263 -32.23 3.62 11.11
C ILE A 263 -31.24 4.61 10.53
N ASP A 264 -31.29 5.85 11.00
CA ASP A 264 -30.38 6.90 10.58
C ASP A 264 -28.97 6.66 11.17
N ALA A 265 -27.93 6.89 10.36
CA ALA A 265 -26.56 6.87 10.82
C ALA A 265 -26.27 8.09 11.70
N VAL A 266 -26.41 7.95 13.00
CA VAL A 266 -26.11 9.05 13.91
C VAL A 266 -24.62 9.01 14.26
N SER A 267 -23.91 10.11 13.92
CA SER A 267 -22.55 10.36 14.41
C SER A 267 -22.57 10.63 15.89
N TYR A 268 -22.26 9.64 16.73
CA TYR A 268 -22.08 9.90 18.15
C TYR A 268 -20.68 10.40 18.47
N THR A 269 -20.60 11.71 18.75
CA THR A 269 -19.64 12.24 19.72
C THR A 269 -20.17 11.91 21.10
N HIS A 270 -19.37 11.32 21.96
CA HIS A 270 -19.70 10.93 23.34
C HIS A 270 -20.47 12.03 24.07
N LEU A 271 -21.77 11.82 24.26
CA LEU A 271 -22.53 12.54 25.29
C LEU A 271 -22.38 11.74 26.58
N THR A 272 -21.47 12.16 27.45
CA THR A 272 -21.49 11.79 28.86
C THR A 272 -22.77 12.34 29.46
N LEU A 273 -23.69 11.46 29.83
CA LEU A 273 -24.84 11.84 30.67
C LEU A 273 -24.34 12.40 32.00
N PRO A 274 -24.86 13.52 32.49
CA PRO A 274 -24.55 13.99 33.84
C PRO A 274 -25.13 12.99 34.84
N THR A 275 -24.26 12.45 35.69
CA THR A 275 -24.64 11.65 36.85
C THR A 275 -25.45 12.52 37.81
N ILE A 276 -26.68 12.18 38.07
CA ILE A 276 -27.51 12.70 39.20
C ILE A 276 -27.19 11.89 40.43
#